data_9431b79306e720226a12c7c82278055b
#
_entry.id   9431b79306e720226a12c7c82278055b
#
_cell.length_a   1.000
_cell.length_b   1.000
_cell.length_c   1.000
_cell.angle_alpha   90.00
_cell.angle_beta   90.00
_cell.angle_gamma   90.00
#
_symmetry.space_group_name_H-M   'P 1'
#
loop_
_entity.id
_entity.type
_entity.pdbx_description
1 polymer ?
#
loop_
_entity_poly.entity_id
_entity_poly.type
_entity_poly.pdbx_seq_one_letter_code
_entity_poly.pdbx_strand_id
1 'polypeptide(L)'
;MDYQPVIVKKYARPAAAKHSPESRYWRQFKHPVFIKEYAPITSVHFSPAKPHRYAVTGATRVQIYAPRTQRVTKTISRFKDIARSGHIRGDGKLVVAGDDTGLIQVFDINSRAILRTMDSHKQPVHVAKFSSLTPTQILSCSDDTSVKLWDVPSQTEVNTFTAHLDYVRSGEISSSNPNLILTGSYDATMRLFDSRSGQCEMVMGGSNADATPVEQVLMFPSGTAALSAAGPILRVWDLVAGGRCLRAFSNHQKTITSLAFDSTAGRLLTGSLDQMVKVYDVSTYKVVHTMRYPASVLCLAISPDETHIAVGMTDGTLSVRRRNPKASETGAELPHASTLKSGTYDTFLGGTLPAIGQGRVKSKTKTMPLGDADELRIESRRTKRLREYDRLLKGFKYSAALDSVLRKGVPPATAFSLIQELIHRDGLRSALASRDDVLLEPVLHILVKYVADPRFGAIVCAVATLVIDMYAPVLGQSPLIDSLFLRLRKKVLAEIRFQKELIKTKGALDMIFSSVALTLA
;
A
#
# COMPACT_ATOMS: atom_id res chain seq x y z
N MET A 1 -46.59 16.77 -15.27
CA MET A 1 -45.13 16.81 -15.38
C MET A 1 -44.56 16.07 -14.20
N ASP A 2 -43.81 14.99 -14.44
CA ASP A 2 -43.15 14.26 -13.36
C ASP A 2 -41.99 15.09 -12.83
N TYR A 3 -42.08 15.47 -11.55
CA TYR A 3 -41.01 16.18 -10.86
C TYR A 3 -39.78 15.31 -10.72
N GLN A 4 -38.66 15.75 -11.31
CA GLN A 4 -37.37 15.09 -11.09
C GLN A 4 -36.68 15.69 -9.85
N PRO A 5 -36.28 14.86 -8.86
CA PRO A 5 -35.58 15.32 -7.67
C PRO A 5 -34.19 15.87 -8.02
N VAL A 6 -33.75 16.87 -7.27
CA VAL A 6 -32.44 17.53 -7.45
C VAL A 6 -31.32 16.51 -7.35
N ILE A 7 -30.51 16.40 -8.40
CA ILE A 7 -29.33 15.56 -8.43
C ILE A 7 -28.18 16.28 -7.74
N VAL A 8 -27.81 15.83 -6.55
CA VAL A 8 -26.65 16.38 -5.84
C VAL A 8 -25.38 16.07 -6.62
N LYS A 9 -24.77 17.08 -7.23
CA LYS A 9 -23.52 16.94 -7.98
C LYS A 9 -22.38 16.57 -7.05
N LYS A 10 -21.62 15.54 -7.44
CA LYS A 10 -20.36 15.17 -6.77
C LYS A 10 -19.24 16.03 -7.33
N TYR A 11 -18.96 17.13 -6.68
CA TYR A 11 -17.83 17.99 -7.05
C TYR A 11 -16.52 17.24 -6.77
N ALA A 12 -15.69 17.08 -7.80
CA ALA A 12 -14.37 16.49 -7.63
C ALA A 12 -13.50 17.42 -6.74
N ARG A 13 -12.85 16.85 -5.74
CA ARG A 13 -11.88 17.63 -4.96
C ARG A 13 -10.69 17.97 -5.87
N PRO A 14 -10.34 19.27 -6.06
CA PRO A 14 -9.31 19.68 -7.02
C PRO A 14 -7.93 19.11 -6.72
N ALA A 15 -7.64 18.75 -5.49
CA ALA A 15 -6.32 18.27 -5.04
C ALA A 15 -6.30 16.78 -4.62
N ALA A 16 -7.34 16.02 -4.85
CA ALA A 16 -7.22 14.59 -4.68
C ALA A 16 -6.42 14.05 -5.87
N ALA A 17 -5.09 13.91 -5.71
CA ALA A 17 -4.29 13.14 -6.63
C ALA A 17 -5.07 11.88 -7.00
N LYS A 18 -5.34 11.68 -8.28
CA LYS A 18 -6.06 10.49 -8.76
C LYS A 18 -5.21 9.30 -8.35
N HIS A 19 -5.57 8.66 -7.23
CA HIS A 19 -4.86 7.48 -6.79
C HIS A 19 -5.01 6.42 -7.87
N SER A 20 -3.90 5.93 -8.40
CA SER A 20 -3.89 4.79 -9.30
C SER A 20 -4.61 3.61 -8.62
N PRO A 21 -5.22 2.68 -9.36
CA PRO A 21 -5.83 1.48 -8.79
C PRO A 21 -4.85 0.72 -7.91
N GLU A 22 -3.57 0.70 -8.26
CA GLU A 22 -2.50 0.10 -7.48
C GLU A 22 -2.20 0.83 -6.16
N SER A 23 -2.15 2.16 -6.18
CA SER A 23 -2.02 2.92 -4.94
C SER A 23 -3.21 2.70 -4.00
N ARG A 24 -4.42 2.42 -4.54
CA ARG A 24 -5.58 2.02 -3.74
C ARG A 24 -5.41 0.63 -3.14
N TYR A 25 -4.80 -0.31 -3.88
CA TYR A 25 -4.48 -1.65 -3.41
C TYR A 25 -3.54 -1.58 -2.21
N TRP A 26 -2.40 -0.92 -2.31
CA TRP A 26 -1.42 -0.82 -1.23
C TRP A 26 -1.92 -0.04 -0.02
N ARG A 27 -2.85 0.88 -0.20
CA ARG A 27 -3.55 1.57 0.90
C ARG A 27 -4.52 0.68 1.67
N GLN A 28 -4.85 -0.51 1.19
CA GLN A 28 -5.69 -1.46 1.92
C GLN A 28 -4.93 -2.13 3.07
N PHE A 29 -3.60 -2.13 3.06
CA PHE A 29 -2.77 -2.53 4.19
C PHE A 29 -2.87 -1.50 5.32
N LYS A 30 -3.99 -1.57 6.04
CA LYS A 30 -4.34 -0.67 7.15
C LYS A 30 -4.08 -1.36 8.47
N HIS A 31 -4.24 -0.59 9.56
CA HIS A 31 -4.15 -1.06 10.94
C HIS A 31 -2.84 -1.80 11.24
N PRO A 32 -1.70 -1.06 11.24
CA PRO A 32 -0.43 -1.63 11.63
C PRO A 32 -0.52 -2.11 13.09
N VAL A 33 -0.18 -3.35 13.34
CA VAL A 33 0.06 -3.85 14.68
C VAL A 33 1.55 -3.68 14.95
N PHE A 34 1.87 -2.96 16.01
CA PHE A 34 3.24 -2.76 16.47
C PHE A 34 3.51 -3.68 17.65
N ILE A 35 4.50 -4.53 17.50
CA ILE A 35 5.00 -5.42 18.56
C ILE A 35 6.40 -4.94 18.87
N LYS A 36 6.69 -4.63 20.13
CA LYS A 36 7.99 -4.15 20.55
C LYS A 36 8.80 -5.30 21.13
N GLU A 37 9.94 -5.57 20.51
CA GLU A 37 10.97 -6.49 20.97
C GLU A 37 12.10 -5.73 21.69
N TYR A 38 12.91 -6.45 22.45
CA TYR A 38 13.99 -5.85 23.25
C TYR A 38 15.23 -5.45 22.43
N ALA A 39 15.37 -6.01 21.22
CA ALA A 39 16.53 -5.78 20.36
C ALA A 39 16.10 -5.50 18.92
N PRO A 40 16.96 -4.94 18.08
CA PRO A 40 16.73 -4.76 16.66
C PRO A 40 16.29 -6.05 15.99
N ILE A 41 15.35 -5.94 15.05
CA ILE A 41 14.88 -7.09 14.29
C ILE A 41 15.76 -7.24 13.06
N THR A 42 16.55 -8.32 13.03
CA THR A 42 17.54 -8.55 11.98
C THR A 42 16.94 -9.19 10.74
N SER A 43 15.98 -10.12 10.90
CA SER A 43 15.37 -10.83 9.78
C SER A 43 13.91 -11.13 10.02
N VAL A 44 13.13 -11.11 8.94
CA VAL A 44 11.72 -11.55 8.92
C VAL A 44 11.50 -12.43 7.69
N HIS A 45 10.91 -13.62 7.89
CA HIS A 45 10.63 -14.55 6.79
C HIS A 45 9.27 -15.21 6.96
N PHE A 46 8.42 -15.19 5.91
CA PHE A 46 7.15 -15.90 5.88
C PHE A 46 7.30 -17.33 5.39
N SER A 47 6.62 -18.26 6.02
CA SER A 47 6.53 -19.65 5.55
C SER A 47 5.75 -19.71 4.23
N PRO A 48 6.27 -20.37 3.20
CA PRO A 48 5.51 -20.64 1.98
C PRO A 48 4.30 -21.55 2.23
N ALA A 49 4.40 -22.46 3.20
CA ALA A 49 3.30 -23.36 3.56
C ALA A 49 2.21 -22.65 4.38
N LYS A 50 0.95 -22.94 4.06
CA LYS A 50 -0.19 -22.47 4.88
C LYS A 50 -0.09 -23.07 6.29
N PRO A 51 -0.39 -22.30 7.34
CA PRO A 51 -1.07 -21.00 7.41
C PRO A 51 -0.15 -19.76 7.29
N HIS A 52 0.99 -19.81 6.59
CA HIS A 52 1.95 -18.71 6.37
C HIS A 52 2.46 -18.08 7.68
N ARG A 53 2.89 -18.95 8.61
CA ARG A 53 3.59 -18.49 9.83
C ARG A 53 4.84 -17.70 9.44
N TYR A 54 5.25 -16.77 10.27
CA TYR A 54 6.47 -16.03 9.99
C TYR A 54 7.46 -16.10 11.14
N ALA A 55 8.72 -16.21 10.79
CA ALA A 55 9.84 -16.14 11.71
C ALA A 55 10.31 -14.68 11.82
N VAL A 56 10.55 -14.24 13.03
CA VAL A 56 11.14 -12.96 13.36
C VAL A 56 12.38 -13.22 14.19
N THR A 57 13.51 -12.72 13.73
CA THR A 57 14.80 -12.89 14.39
C THR A 57 15.21 -11.59 15.06
N GLY A 58 15.56 -11.68 16.33
CA GLY A 58 16.04 -10.52 17.09
C GLY A 58 16.73 -10.97 18.36
N ALA A 59 17.82 -10.32 18.73
CA ALA A 59 18.70 -10.74 19.82
C ALA A 59 19.12 -12.21 19.66
N THR A 60 19.10 -12.99 20.75
CA THR A 60 19.48 -14.40 20.79
C THR A 60 18.31 -15.35 20.56
N ARG A 61 17.29 -14.94 19.83
CA ARG A 61 16.08 -15.74 19.65
C ARG A 61 15.44 -15.59 18.27
N VAL A 62 14.80 -16.66 17.84
CA VAL A 62 13.90 -16.68 16.69
C VAL A 62 12.49 -16.98 17.17
N GLN A 63 11.57 -16.09 16.88
CA GLN A 63 10.17 -16.20 17.29
C GLN A 63 9.30 -16.53 16.09
N ILE A 64 8.40 -17.49 16.24
CA ILE A 64 7.45 -17.89 15.22
C ILE A 64 6.07 -17.32 15.56
N TYR A 65 5.55 -16.51 14.69
CA TYR A 65 4.26 -15.85 14.83
C TYR A 65 3.16 -16.53 14.01
N ALA A 66 1.95 -16.47 14.53
CA ALA A 66 0.75 -16.86 13.78
C ALA A 66 0.18 -15.65 13.05
N PRO A 67 -0.10 -15.72 11.72
CA PRO A 67 -0.55 -14.57 10.93
C PRO A 67 -1.94 -14.07 11.33
N ARG A 68 -2.82 -14.95 11.81
CA ARG A 68 -4.20 -14.57 12.22
C ARG A 68 -4.23 -13.81 13.54
N THR A 69 -3.53 -14.31 14.55
CA THR A 69 -3.54 -13.77 15.91
C THR A 69 -2.44 -12.76 16.17
N GLN A 70 -1.41 -12.76 15.32
CA GLN A 70 -0.18 -11.95 15.45
C GLN A 70 0.50 -12.13 16.83
N ARG A 71 0.35 -13.34 17.38
CA ARG A 71 0.97 -13.74 18.65
C ARG A 71 2.07 -14.75 18.39
N VAL A 72 3.07 -14.72 19.24
CA VAL A 72 4.16 -15.70 19.25
C VAL A 72 3.58 -17.09 19.56
N THR A 73 3.79 -18.05 18.68
CA THR A 73 3.41 -19.45 18.87
C THR A 73 4.52 -20.25 19.47
N LYS A 74 5.75 -20.01 19.03
CA LYS A 74 6.96 -20.70 19.49
C LYS A 74 8.12 -19.71 19.55
N THR A 75 9.00 -19.90 20.55
CA THR A 75 10.26 -19.15 20.67
C THR A 75 11.41 -20.15 20.73
N ILE A 76 12.41 -19.93 19.92
CA ILE A 76 13.67 -20.67 19.88
C ILE A 76 14.74 -19.73 20.42
N SER A 77 15.33 -20.07 21.58
CA SER A 77 16.31 -19.22 22.29
C SER A 77 17.59 -19.98 22.64
N ARG A 78 18.04 -20.87 21.74
CA ARG A 78 19.21 -21.74 21.98
C ARG A 78 20.47 -21.23 21.28
N PHE A 79 20.52 -19.94 20.97
CA PHE A 79 21.69 -19.31 20.37
C PHE A 79 22.66 -18.84 21.47
N LYS A 80 23.95 -18.99 21.20
CA LYS A 80 25.01 -18.49 22.08
C LYS A 80 25.18 -16.99 21.98
N ASP A 81 24.96 -16.44 20.78
CA ASP A 81 25.10 -15.02 20.48
C ASP A 81 23.92 -14.55 19.62
N ILE A 82 24.01 -13.35 19.07
CA ILE A 82 22.94 -12.73 18.29
C ILE A 82 22.63 -13.55 17.04
N ALA A 83 21.37 -13.96 16.92
CA ALA A 83 20.87 -14.59 15.69
C ALA A 83 20.65 -13.53 14.60
N ARG A 84 21.23 -13.73 13.42
CA ARG A 84 21.16 -12.78 12.30
C ARG A 84 20.09 -13.13 11.28
N SER A 85 19.92 -14.42 11.01
CA SER A 85 18.94 -14.90 10.03
C SER A 85 17.99 -15.90 10.65
N GLY A 86 16.79 -16.01 10.09
CA GLY A 86 15.80 -17.00 10.48
C GLY A 86 14.92 -17.33 9.28
N HIS A 87 15.21 -18.44 8.59
CA HIS A 87 14.50 -18.82 7.38
C HIS A 87 13.73 -20.12 7.58
N ILE A 88 12.41 -20.08 7.31
CA ILE A 88 11.53 -21.24 7.41
C ILE A 88 11.61 -22.04 6.11
N ARG A 89 11.78 -23.37 6.21
CA ARG A 89 11.77 -24.27 5.06
C ARG A 89 10.39 -24.30 4.38
N GLY A 90 10.38 -24.64 3.09
CA GLY A 90 9.17 -24.66 2.26
C GLY A 90 8.00 -25.48 2.82
N ASP A 91 8.27 -26.52 3.62
CA ASP A 91 7.25 -27.35 4.29
C ASP A 91 6.69 -26.73 5.59
N GLY A 92 7.27 -25.62 6.06
CA GLY A 92 6.85 -24.96 7.29
C GLY A 92 7.16 -25.70 8.59
N LYS A 93 8.04 -26.71 8.56
CA LYS A 93 8.39 -27.54 9.72
C LYS A 93 9.74 -27.19 10.34
N LEU A 94 10.71 -26.81 9.52
CA LEU A 94 12.06 -26.51 9.97
C LEU A 94 12.39 -25.01 9.82
N VAL A 95 13.29 -24.55 10.68
CA VAL A 95 13.90 -23.21 10.62
C VAL A 95 15.40 -23.37 10.64
N VAL A 96 16.09 -22.64 9.77
CA VAL A 96 17.55 -22.46 9.84
C VAL A 96 17.84 -21.07 10.35
N ALA A 97 18.85 -20.95 11.19
CA ALA A 97 19.35 -19.66 11.66
C ALA A 97 20.87 -19.71 11.80
N GLY A 98 21.51 -18.59 11.47
CA GLY A 98 22.92 -18.34 11.71
C GLY A 98 23.09 -17.32 12.83
N ASP A 99 24.16 -17.45 13.60
CA ASP A 99 24.48 -16.52 14.70
C ASP A 99 25.83 -15.81 14.49
N ASP A 100 26.16 -14.90 15.41
CA ASP A 100 27.38 -14.11 15.37
C ASP A 100 28.64 -14.92 15.71
N THR A 101 28.50 -16.14 16.26
CA THR A 101 29.63 -17.06 16.50
C THR A 101 30.07 -17.80 15.25
N GLY A 102 29.35 -17.70 14.14
CA GLY A 102 29.61 -18.50 12.92
C GLY A 102 28.81 -19.79 12.85
N LEU A 103 28.04 -20.10 13.87
CA LEU A 103 27.29 -21.35 13.97
C LEU A 103 25.99 -21.27 13.19
N ILE A 104 25.69 -22.31 12.42
CA ILE A 104 24.42 -22.46 11.72
C ILE A 104 23.66 -23.61 12.35
N GLN A 105 22.43 -23.37 12.75
CA GLN A 105 21.60 -24.36 13.43
C GLN A 105 20.28 -24.57 12.70
N VAL A 106 19.84 -25.81 12.59
CA VAL A 106 18.56 -26.21 12.04
C VAL A 106 17.68 -26.71 13.19
N PHE A 107 16.52 -26.09 13.33
CA PHE A 107 15.57 -26.41 14.39
C PHE A 107 14.27 -26.97 13.82
N ASP A 108 13.64 -27.86 14.56
CA ASP A 108 12.24 -28.20 14.36
C ASP A 108 11.35 -27.15 15.05
N ILE A 109 10.40 -26.58 14.32
CA ILE A 109 9.48 -25.56 14.85
C ILE A 109 8.59 -26.10 15.96
N ASN A 110 8.17 -27.36 15.87
CA ASN A 110 7.23 -27.93 16.82
C ASN A 110 7.90 -28.30 18.15
N SER A 111 8.98 -29.06 18.09
CA SER A 111 9.73 -29.53 19.29
C SER A 111 10.73 -28.48 19.80
N ARG A 112 11.13 -27.53 18.98
CA ARG A 112 12.20 -26.55 19.25
C ARG A 112 13.55 -27.21 19.50
N ALA A 113 13.71 -28.44 19.05
CA ALA A 113 14.96 -29.17 19.18
C ALA A 113 15.93 -28.76 18.07
N ILE A 114 17.22 -28.74 18.39
CA ILE A 114 18.29 -28.61 17.41
C ILE A 114 18.40 -29.97 16.71
N LEU A 115 18.18 -29.99 15.41
CA LEU A 115 18.30 -31.20 14.61
C LEU A 115 19.70 -31.35 14.02
N ARG A 116 20.28 -30.24 13.58
CA ARG A 116 21.58 -30.18 12.93
C ARG A 116 22.34 -28.94 13.33
N THR A 117 23.64 -29.05 13.43
CA THR A 117 24.56 -27.95 13.72
C THR A 117 25.71 -28.01 12.74
N MET A 118 26.01 -26.88 12.10
CA MET A 118 27.12 -26.75 11.14
C MET A 118 28.03 -25.64 11.67
N ASP A 119 29.26 -26.00 11.97
CA ASP A 119 30.29 -25.15 12.60
C ASP A 119 31.52 -25.14 11.71
N SER A 120 31.58 -24.21 10.77
CA SER A 120 32.73 -24.08 9.86
C SER A 120 33.04 -22.61 9.53
N HIS A 121 32.08 -21.69 9.70
CA HIS A 121 32.36 -20.27 9.57
C HIS A 121 33.09 -19.76 10.82
N LYS A 122 34.02 -18.83 10.59
CA LYS A 122 34.84 -18.22 11.66
C LYS A 122 34.31 -16.89 12.16
N GLN A 123 33.38 -16.31 11.44
CA GLN A 123 32.81 -14.99 11.69
C GLN A 123 31.25 -15.01 11.56
N PRO A 124 30.56 -13.94 11.93
CA PRO A 124 29.11 -13.87 11.89
C PRO A 124 28.49 -14.34 10.57
N VAL A 125 27.42 -15.15 10.68
CA VAL A 125 26.65 -15.63 9.53
C VAL A 125 25.43 -14.76 9.35
N HIS A 126 25.45 -13.87 8.36
CA HIS A 126 24.34 -12.95 8.08
C HIS A 126 23.20 -13.58 7.30
N VAL A 127 23.49 -14.56 6.47
CA VAL A 127 22.51 -15.27 5.65
C VAL A 127 22.57 -16.75 5.92
N ALA A 128 21.44 -17.35 6.28
CA ALA A 128 21.23 -18.79 6.27
C ALA A 128 19.84 -19.05 5.68
N LYS A 129 19.78 -19.60 4.46
CA LYS A 129 18.54 -19.82 3.72
C LYS A 129 18.46 -21.24 3.17
N PHE A 130 17.29 -21.85 3.27
CA PHE A 130 16.99 -23.09 2.53
C PHE A 130 16.84 -22.81 1.04
N SER A 131 17.31 -23.72 0.21
CA SER A 131 16.96 -23.73 -1.21
C SER A 131 15.45 -23.99 -1.39
N SER A 132 14.83 -23.27 -2.30
CA SER A 132 13.40 -23.45 -2.61
C SER A 132 13.13 -24.73 -3.38
N LEU A 133 14.05 -25.15 -4.27
CA LEU A 133 13.91 -26.33 -5.11
C LEU A 133 14.49 -27.58 -4.45
N THR A 134 15.61 -27.45 -3.73
CA THR A 134 16.27 -28.54 -3.01
C THR A 134 16.21 -28.29 -1.51
N PRO A 135 15.13 -28.68 -0.82
CA PRO A 135 14.90 -28.34 0.58
C PRO A 135 15.90 -28.98 1.57
N THR A 136 16.79 -29.83 1.09
CA THR A 136 17.91 -30.42 1.85
C THR A 136 19.16 -29.56 1.85
N GLN A 137 19.20 -28.52 0.99
CA GLN A 137 20.38 -27.67 0.89
C GLN A 137 20.16 -26.33 1.60
N ILE A 138 21.22 -25.82 2.23
CA ILE A 138 21.26 -24.52 2.90
C ILE A 138 22.40 -23.69 2.30
N LEU A 139 22.12 -22.46 1.98
CA LEU A 139 23.11 -21.44 1.64
C LEU A 139 23.45 -20.65 2.89
N SER A 140 24.74 -20.44 3.14
CA SER A 140 25.21 -19.51 4.16
C SER A 140 26.19 -18.49 3.58
N CYS A 141 26.08 -17.25 4.06
CA CYS A 141 27.03 -16.18 3.74
C CYS A 141 27.51 -15.55 5.05
N SER A 142 28.81 -15.34 5.15
CA SER A 142 29.45 -14.89 6.38
C SER A 142 30.37 -13.68 6.14
N ASP A 143 30.69 -12.99 7.22
CA ASP A 143 31.69 -11.93 7.25
C ASP A 143 33.13 -12.49 7.09
N ASP A 144 33.31 -13.82 7.12
CA ASP A 144 34.59 -14.49 6.80
C ASP A 144 34.91 -14.51 5.29
N THR A 145 34.18 -13.74 4.47
CA THR A 145 34.28 -13.65 3.00
C THR A 145 33.86 -14.91 2.25
N SER A 146 33.51 -15.98 2.95
CA SER A 146 33.12 -17.25 2.34
C SER A 146 31.60 -17.38 2.20
N VAL A 147 31.22 -18.07 1.14
CA VAL A 147 29.84 -18.50 0.88
C VAL A 147 29.86 -20.02 0.83
N LYS A 148 29.02 -20.67 1.61
CA LYS A 148 29.01 -22.14 1.71
C LYS A 148 27.62 -22.68 1.39
N LEU A 149 27.63 -23.80 0.66
CA LEU A 149 26.45 -24.61 0.39
C LEU A 149 26.54 -25.89 1.21
N TRP A 150 25.50 -26.18 1.98
CA TRP A 150 25.44 -27.30 2.91
C TRP A 150 24.42 -28.33 2.49
N ASP A 151 24.69 -29.59 2.75
CA ASP A 151 23.67 -30.63 2.73
C ASP A 151 23.24 -30.95 4.17
N VAL A 152 21.96 -30.80 4.46
CA VAL A 152 21.40 -30.93 5.83
C VAL A 152 21.46 -32.36 6.36
N PRO A 153 21.12 -33.39 5.57
CA PRO A 153 21.24 -34.79 5.99
C PRO A 153 22.64 -35.17 6.43
N SER A 154 23.62 -34.89 5.60
CA SER A 154 25.02 -35.29 5.84
C SER A 154 25.80 -34.34 6.77
N GLN A 155 25.30 -33.12 6.95
CA GLN A 155 25.97 -32.01 7.67
C GLN A 155 27.35 -31.65 7.06
N THR A 156 27.55 -31.94 5.79
CA THR A 156 28.79 -31.64 5.08
C THR A 156 28.68 -30.42 4.20
N GLU A 157 29.79 -29.75 4.00
CA GLU A 157 29.93 -28.71 3.00
C GLU A 157 29.91 -29.33 1.61
N VAL A 158 28.97 -28.93 0.78
CA VAL A 158 28.93 -29.35 -0.63
C VAL A 158 29.93 -28.54 -1.43
N ASN A 159 29.85 -27.20 -1.28
CA ASN A 159 30.72 -26.26 -1.97
C ASN A 159 31.10 -25.11 -1.03
N THR A 160 32.31 -24.60 -1.21
CA THR A 160 32.80 -23.39 -0.53
C THR A 160 33.36 -22.42 -1.57
N PHE A 161 32.81 -21.20 -1.60
CA PHE A 161 33.24 -20.14 -2.50
C PHE A 161 33.93 -19.04 -1.69
N THR A 162 35.19 -18.72 -2.03
CA THR A 162 36.03 -17.73 -1.35
C THR A 162 36.48 -16.63 -2.29
N ALA A 163 35.64 -16.31 -3.31
CA ALA A 163 36.00 -15.35 -4.33
C ALA A 163 35.86 -13.89 -3.87
N HIS A 164 34.98 -13.60 -2.89
CA HIS A 164 34.78 -12.24 -2.37
C HIS A 164 35.99 -11.75 -1.56
N LEU A 165 36.22 -10.44 -1.60
CA LEU A 165 37.34 -9.80 -0.91
C LEU A 165 36.93 -9.18 0.44
N ASP A 166 35.64 -9.02 0.69
CA ASP A 166 35.10 -8.40 1.91
C ASP A 166 33.83 -9.14 2.35
N TYR A 167 33.22 -8.72 3.43
CA TYR A 167 32.05 -9.33 4.08
C TYR A 167 30.93 -9.64 3.10
N VAL A 168 30.39 -10.86 3.18
CA VAL A 168 29.26 -11.29 2.35
C VAL A 168 27.99 -11.27 3.18
N ARG A 169 27.18 -10.21 3.01
CA ARG A 169 25.99 -10.00 3.84
C ARG A 169 24.67 -10.31 3.15
N SER A 170 24.71 -10.65 1.89
CA SER A 170 23.50 -11.07 1.18
C SER A 170 23.77 -12.25 0.26
N GLY A 171 22.78 -13.13 0.14
CA GLY A 171 22.87 -14.29 -0.73
C GLY A 171 21.48 -14.87 -1.00
N GLU A 172 21.32 -15.44 -2.18
CA GLU A 172 20.09 -16.09 -2.61
C GLU A 172 20.38 -17.23 -3.58
N ILE A 173 19.61 -18.31 -3.46
CA ILE A 173 19.61 -19.41 -4.43
C ILE A 173 18.51 -19.14 -5.42
N SER A 174 18.77 -19.35 -6.70
CA SER A 174 17.78 -19.18 -7.75
C SER A 174 16.57 -20.09 -7.53
N SER A 175 15.38 -19.52 -7.71
CA SER A 175 14.13 -20.30 -7.67
C SER A 175 13.86 -21.06 -8.98
N SER A 176 14.57 -20.75 -10.06
CA SER A 176 14.46 -21.44 -11.35
C SER A 176 15.53 -22.52 -11.55
N ASN A 177 16.73 -22.34 -10.98
CA ASN A 177 17.84 -23.28 -11.10
C ASN A 177 18.55 -23.40 -9.74
N PRO A 178 18.49 -24.57 -9.06
CA PRO A 178 19.04 -24.74 -7.72
C PRO A 178 20.57 -24.62 -7.66
N ASN A 179 21.25 -24.68 -8.79
CA ASN A 179 22.71 -24.63 -8.86
C ASN A 179 23.26 -23.19 -8.95
N LEU A 180 22.40 -22.21 -9.28
CA LEU A 180 22.82 -20.81 -9.37
C LEU A 180 22.64 -20.11 -8.02
N ILE A 181 23.73 -19.54 -7.54
CA ILE A 181 23.82 -18.82 -6.26
C ILE A 181 24.24 -17.39 -6.54
N LEU A 182 23.45 -16.43 -6.13
CA LEU A 182 23.74 -15.01 -6.22
C LEU A 182 24.16 -14.49 -4.86
N THR A 183 25.25 -13.74 -4.80
CA THR A 183 25.78 -13.15 -3.57
C THR A 183 26.09 -11.68 -3.74
N GLY A 184 26.02 -10.93 -2.66
CA GLY A 184 26.40 -9.53 -2.60
C GLY A 184 27.31 -9.26 -1.41
N SER A 185 28.37 -8.52 -1.65
CA SER A 185 29.43 -8.27 -0.67
C SER A 185 29.68 -6.77 -0.49
N TYR A 186 30.37 -6.48 0.60
CA TYR A 186 30.86 -5.14 0.91
C TYR A 186 32.05 -4.72 0.02
N ASP A 187 32.64 -5.69 -0.74
CA ASP A 187 33.58 -5.39 -1.82
C ASP A 187 32.94 -4.65 -3.02
N ALA A 188 31.69 -4.21 -2.87
CA ALA A 188 30.87 -3.54 -3.88
C ALA A 188 30.59 -4.40 -5.14
N THR A 189 30.87 -5.70 -5.09
CA THR A 189 30.54 -6.64 -6.16
C THR A 189 29.35 -7.51 -5.81
N MET A 190 28.62 -7.90 -6.84
CA MET A 190 27.66 -8.97 -6.83
C MET A 190 28.21 -10.10 -7.70
N ARG A 191 28.16 -11.34 -7.20
CA ARG A 191 28.73 -12.49 -7.91
C ARG A 191 27.70 -13.59 -8.09
N LEU A 192 27.75 -14.23 -9.23
CA LEU A 192 26.97 -15.40 -9.58
C LEU A 192 27.88 -16.63 -9.59
N PHE A 193 27.53 -17.62 -8.78
CA PHE A 193 28.25 -18.89 -8.69
C PHE A 193 27.38 -20.03 -9.24
N ASP A 194 28.01 -21.01 -9.87
CA ASP A 194 27.39 -22.30 -10.16
C ASP A 194 27.94 -23.35 -9.19
N SER A 195 27.04 -24.04 -8.49
CA SER A 195 27.40 -25.09 -7.53
C SER A 195 27.99 -26.34 -8.20
N ARG A 196 27.79 -26.53 -9.50
CA ARG A 196 28.34 -27.67 -10.24
C ARG A 196 29.82 -27.45 -10.60
N SER A 197 30.12 -26.24 -11.10
CA SER A 197 31.51 -25.88 -11.46
C SER A 197 32.34 -25.54 -10.23
N GLY A 198 31.68 -25.12 -9.14
CA GLY A 198 32.35 -24.59 -7.96
C GLY A 198 33.02 -23.24 -8.19
N GLN A 199 32.75 -22.58 -9.30
CA GLN A 199 33.43 -21.35 -9.73
C GLN A 199 32.48 -20.16 -9.79
N CYS A 200 33.09 -18.96 -9.81
CA CYS A 200 32.39 -17.73 -10.07
C CYS A 200 32.19 -17.55 -11.58
N GLU A 201 30.97 -17.68 -12.04
CA GLU A 201 30.62 -17.55 -13.46
C GLU A 201 30.58 -16.08 -13.89
N MET A 202 30.17 -15.18 -12.98
CA MET A 202 29.95 -13.80 -13.33
C MET A 202 30.21 -12.84 -12.16
N VAL A 203 30.88 -11.73 -12.45
CA VAL A 203 31.14 -10.64 -11.51
C VAL A 203 30.44 -9.38 -12.02
N MET A 204 29.60 -8.77 -11.19
CA MET A 204 28.82 -7.58 -11.52
C MET A 204 29.15 -6.46 -10.52
N GLY A 205 29.42 -5.25 -10.99
CA GLY A 205 29.82 -4.12 -10.14
C GLY A 205 31.35 -3.97 -9.99
N GLY A 206 31.80 -3.22 -9.00
CA GLY A 206 33.22 -3.11 -8.62
C GLY A 206 34.10 -2.19 -9.49
N SER A 207 33.63 -1.66 -10.60
CA SER A 207 34.49 -0.97 -11.58
C SER A 207 34.47 0.56 -11.53
N ASN A 208 33.74 1.18 -10.63
CA ASN A 208 33.53 2.63 -10.65
C ASN A 208 33.87 3.32 -9.33
N ALA A 209 34.20 4.61 -9.41
CA ALA A 209 34.53 5.51 -8.31
C ALA A 209 33.44 5.58 -7.19
N ASP A 210 32.23 5.09 -7.45
CA ASP A 210 31.11 5.01 -6.52
C ASP A 210 30.91 3.57 -6.00
N ALA A 211 31.99 2.88 -5.64
CA ALA A 211 31.93 1.53 -5.07
C ALA A 211 31.22 1.55 -3.70
N THR A 212 29.90 1.41 -3.69
CA THR A 212 29.12 1.33 -2.46
C THR A 212 28.87 -0.13 -2.09
N PRO A 213 28.96 -0.50 -0.80
CA PRO A 213 28.70 -1.85 -0.32
C PRO A 213 27.33 -2.37 -0.77
N VAL A 214 27.28 -3.64 -1.18
CA VAL A 214 26.00 -4.29 -1.52
C VAL A 214 25.38 -4.88 -0.25
N GLU A 215 24.30 -4.26 0.21
CA GLU A 215 23.58 -4.67 1.43
C GLU A 215 22.64 -5.86 1.17
N GLN A 216 21.96 -5.86 0.03
CA GLN A 216 20.97 -6.88 -0.29
C GLN A 216 20.97 -7.20 -1.78
N VAL A 217 20.85 -8.49 -2.09
CA VAL A 217 20.59 -8.99 -3.44
C VAL A 217 19.27 -9.74 -3.50
N LEU A 218 18.64 -9.72 -4.67
CA LEU A 218 17.39 -10.43 -4.93
C LEU A 218 17.37 -10.89 -6.40
N MET A 219 17.09 -12.18 -6.62
CA MET A 219 16.99 -12.73 -7.98
C MET A 219 15.53 -12.77 -8.43
N PHE A 220 15.29 -12.45 -9.69
CA PHE A 220 13.95 -12.62 -10.25
C PHE A 220 13.60 -14.11 -10.34
N PRO A 221 12.31 -14.47 -10.10
CA PRO A 221 11.88 -15.86 -10.19
C PRO A 221 12.14 -16.52 -11.56
N SER A 222 12.24 -15.71 -12.62
CA SER A 222 12.62 -16.18 -13.96
C SER A 222 14.09 -16.64 -14.06
N GLY A 223 14.95 -16.21 -13.13
CA GLY A 223 16.40 -16.46 -13.17
C GLY A 223 17.16 -15.68 -14.23
N THR A 224 16.51 -14.78 -14.97
CA THR A 224 17.11 -14.02 -16.07
C THR A 224 17.72 -12.69 -15.64
N ALA A 225 17.24 -12.14 -14.54
CA ALA A 225 17.68 -10.85 -14.03
C ALA A 225 17.86 -10.88 -12.51
N ALA A 226 18.64 -9.96 -12.01
CA ALA A 226 18.92 -9.78 -10.59
C ALA A 226 18.87 -8.31 -10.18
N LEU A 227 18.67 -8.09 -8.89
CA LEU A 227 18.66 -6.77 -8.26
C LEU A 227 19.78 -6.70 -7.22
N SER A 228 20.46 -5.56 -7.16
CA SER A 228 21.37 -5.23 -6.07
C SER A 228 21.00 -3.90 -5.43
N ALA A 229 20.94 -3.86 -4.12
CA ALA A 229 20.84 -2.64 -3.34
C ALA A 229 22.21 -2.27 -2.80
N ALA A 230 22.78 -1.20 -3.31
CA ALA A 230 24.08 -0.68 -2.92
C ALA A 230 23.92 0.78 -2.46
N GLY A 231 23.97 1.00 -1.13
CA GLY A 231 23.62 2.29 -0.55
C GLY A 231 22.17 2.69 -0.90
N PRO A 232 21.91 3.93 -1.35
CA PRO A 232 20.58 4.39 -1.75
C PRO A 232 20.20 3.95 -3.17
N ILE A 233 21.11 3.33 -3.90
CA ILE A 233 20.97 2.99 -5.31
C ILE A 233 20.50 1.55 -5.46
N LEU A 234 19.46 1.35 -6.23
CA LEU A 234 19.00 0.05 -6.68
C LEU A 234 19.42 -0.15 -8.14
N ARG A 235 20.10 -1.26 -8.44
CA ARG A 235 20.53 -1.62 -9.79
C ARG A 235 19.85 -2.91 -10.24
N VAL A 236 19.51 -2.94 -11.51
CA VAL A 236 18.91 -4.10 -12.19
C VAL A 236 19.94 -4.64 -13.16
N TRP A 237 20.22 -5.93 -13.08
CA TRP A 237 21.24 -6.62 -13.85
C TRP A 237 20.62 -7.69 -14.72
N ASP A 238 21.09 -7.80 -15.95
CA ASP A 238 20.70 -8.88 -16.86
C ASP A 238 21.76 -9.99 -16.77
N LEU A 239 21.34 -11.15 -16.26
CA LEU A 239 22.21 -12.32 -16.11
C LEU A 239 22.45 -13.02 -17.44
N VAL A 240 21.52 -12.93 -18.40
CA VAL A 240 21.64 -13.57 -19.71
C VAL A 240 22.61 -12.81 -20.59
N ALA A 241 22.65 -11.49 -20.49
CA ALA A 241 23.56 -10.62 -21.24
C ALA A 241 24.93 -10.42 -20.57
N GLY A 242 25.39 -11.37 -19.76
CA GLY A 242 26.71 -11.34 -19.13
C GLY A 242 26.85 -10.34 -17.98
N GLY A 243 25.79 -10.09 -17.21
CA GLY A 243 25.84 -9.21 -16.04
C GLY A 243 25.81 -7.72 -16.36
N ARG A 244 25.20 -7.34 -17.46
CA ARG A 244 25.05 -5.94 -17.85
C ARG A 244 24.05 -5.23 -16.94
N CYS A 245 24.39 -4.03 -16.43
CA CYS A 245 23.45 -3.19 -15.72
C CYS A 245 22.42 -2.60 -16.70
N LEU A 246 21.15 -3.01 -16.56
CA LEU A 246 20.05 -2.49 -17.37
C LEU A 246 19.58 -1.13 -16.89
N ARG A 247 19.51 -0.93 -15.59
CA ARG A 247 19.01 0.30 -14.99
C ARG A 247 19.55 0.51 -13.59
N ALA A 248 19.80 1.77 -13.25
CA ALA A 248 20.10 2.20 -11.89
C ALA A 248 19.18 3.35 -11.51
N PHE A 249 18.65 3.33 -10.29
CA PHE A 249 17.79 4.41 -9.80
C PHE A 249 17.94 4.57 -8.28
N SER A 250 17.88 5.84 -7.84
CA SER A 250 18.00 6.23 -6.45
C SER A 250 16.76 7.02 -6.04
N ASN A 251 15.83 6.35 -5.42
CA ASN A 251 14.62 7.00 -4.90
C ASN A 251 14.63 7.10 -3.37
N HIS A 252 15.53 6.36 -2.69
CA HIS A 252 15.74 6.44 -1.25
C HIS A 252 16.84 7.45 -0.93
N GLN A 253 16.76 8.06 0.26
CA GLN A 253 17.76 9.03 0.73
C GLN A 253 18.89 8.37 1.52
N LYS A 254 18.67 7.18 2.07
CA LYS A 254 19.64 6.38 2.84
C LYS A 254 19.74 4.98 2.27
N THR A 255 20.65 4.19 2.84
CA THR A 255 20.88 2.80 2.43
C THR A 255 19.62 1.96 2.42
N ILE A 256 19.47 1.16 1.38
CA ILE A 256 18.41 0.16 1.23
C ILE A 256 18.90 -1.12 1.89
N THR A 257 18.20 -1.58 2.91
CA THR A 257 18.59 -2.73 3.73
C THR A 257 17.86 -4.01 3.36
N SER A 258 16.70 -3.90 2.73
CA SER A 258 15.88 -5.08 2.43
C SER A 258 15.11 -4.93 1.13
N LEU A 259 15.04 -6.05 0.41
CA LEU A 259 14.31 -6.22 -0.84
C LEU A 259 13.35 -7.40 -0.71
N ALA A 260 12.16 -7.29 -1.26
CA ALA A 260 11.22 -8.40 -1.34
C ALA A 260 10.34 -8.26 -2.59
N PHE A 261 10.08 -9.39 -3.27
CA PHE A 261 9.06 -9.43 -4.32
C PHE A 261 7.69 -9.75 -3.74
N ASP A 262 6.68 -9.30 -4.43
CA ASP A 262 5.32 -9.76 -4.31
C ASP A 262 5.19 -11.21 -4.85
N SER A 263 4.10 -11.92 -4.52
CA SER A 263 3.88 -13.32 -4.96
C SER A 263 3.93 -13.49 -6.48
N THR A 264 3.52 -12.46 -7.22
CA THR A 264 3.53 -12.44 -8.69
C THR A 264 4.84 -11.94 -9.29
N ALA A 265 5.79 -11.48 -8.48
CA ALA A 265 7.00 -10.76 -8.89
C ALA A 265 6.73 -9.50 -9.77
N GLY A 266 5.49 -9.05 -9.82
CA GLY A 266 5.11 -7.82 -10.54
C GLY A 266 5.41 -6.55 -9.76
N ARG A 267 5.64 -6.65 -8.45
CA ARG A 267 5.94 -5.53 -7.57
C ARG A 267 7.16 -5.83 -6.72
N LEU A 268 8.03 -4.84 -6.62
CA LEU A 268 9.22 -4.87 -5.78
C LEU A 268 9.01 -3.95 -4.58
N LEU A 269 9.22 -4.46 -3.39
CA LEU A 269 9.22 -3.69 -2.16
C LEU A 269 10.66 -3.47 -1.71
N THR A 270 10.97 -2.26 -1.31
CA THR A 270 12.30 -1.89 -0.78
C THR A 270 12.15 -1.24 0.59
N GLY A 271 12.91 -1.68 1.55
CA GLY A 271 13.02 -1.07 2.88
C GLY A 271 14.35 -0.35 3.04
N SER A 272 14.34 0.82 3.68
CA SER A 272 15.53 1.65 3.83
C SER A 272 15.65 2.25 5.23
N LEU A 273 16.86 2.66 5.58
CA LEU A 273 17.14 3.41 6.81
C LEU A 273 16.52 4.82 6.83
N ASP A 274 15.92 5.27 5.72
CA ASP A 274 15.15 6.53 5.64
C ASP A 274 13.75 6.45 6.26
N GLN A 275 13.41 5.35 6.92
CA GLN A 275 12.11 5.06 7.56
C GLN A 275 10.97 4.87 6.54
N MET A 276 11.30 4.59 5.29
CA MET A 276 10.33 4.40 4.24
C MET A 276 10.42 2.99 3.63
N VAL A 277 9.26 2.45 3.32
CA VAL A 277 9.13 1.31 2.43
C VAL A 277 8.47 1.81 1.15
N LYS A 278 9.11 1.58 0.02
CA LYS A 278 8.61 1.95 -1.31
C LYS A 278 8.25 0.72 -2.11
N VAL A 279 7.17 0.83 -2.84
CA VAL A 279 6.68 -0.21 -3.75
C VAL A 279 6.89 0.28 -5.17
N TYR A 280 7.60 -0.52 -5.94
CA TYR A 280 7.89 -0.26 -7.36
C TYR A 280 7.09 -1.19 -8.24
N ASP A 281 6.69 -0.69 -9.38
CA ASP A 281 6.23 -1.51 -10.49
C ASP A 281 7.45 -2.06 -11.24
N VAL A 282 7.57 -3.38 -11.35
CA VAL A 282 8.70 -4.05 -11.99
C VAL A 282 8.78 -3.74 -13.50
N SER A 283 7.64 -3.50 -14.15
CA SER A 283 7.61 -3.20 -15.59
C SER A 283 8.17 -1.81 -15.92
N THR A 284 7.90 -0.82 -15.08
CA THR A 284 8.27 0.58 -15.31
C THR A 284 9.38 1.09 -14.40
N TYR A 285 9.65 0.37 -13.30
CA TYR A 285 10.55 0.76 -12.20
C TYR A 285 10.18 2.11 -11.56
N LYS A 286 8.89 2.48 -11.65
CA LYS A 286 8.38 3.70 -10.99
C LYS A 286 7.80 3.37 -9.63
N VAL A 287 7.93 4.33 -8.68
CA VAL A 287 7.33 4.21 -7.35
C VAL A 287 5.81 4.33 -7.46
N VAL A 288 5.11 3.28 -7.07
CA VAL A 288 3.64 3.20 -7.03
C VAL A 288 3.09 3.69 -5.70
N HIS A 289 3.76 3.29 -4.61
CA HIS A 289 3.31 3.61 -3.26
C HIS A 289 4.49 3.76 -2.30
N THR A 290 4.32 4.62 -1.29
CA THR A 290 5.31 4.82 -0.23
C THR A 290 4.62 4.68 1.13
N MET A 291 5.20 3.89 2.01
CA MET A 291 4.76 3.70 3.39
C MET A 291 5.81 4.25 4.34
N ARG A 292 5.39 5.06 5.31
CA ARG A 292 6.26 5.62 6.33
C ARG A 292 6.18 4.81 7.62
N TYR A 293 7.31 4.64 8.27
CA TYR A 293 7.49 3.93 9.53
C TYR A 293 8.12 4.84 10.59
N PRO A 294 7.94 4.54 11.89
CA PRO A 294 8.46 5.38 12.98
C PRO A 294 9.98 5.31 13.15
N ALA A 295 10.61 4.20 12.76
CA ALA A 295 12.04 3.99 12.86
C ALA A 295 12.63 3.45 11.56
N SER A 296 13.96 3.37 11.48
CA SER A 296 14.67 2.85 10.31
C SER A 296 14.34 1.38 10.08
N VAL A 297 14.08 1.03 8.82
CA VAL A 297 13.74 -0.33 8.42
C VAL A 297 15.02 -1.14 8.26
N LEU A 298 15.07 -2.35 8.84
CA LEU A 298 16.17 -3.31 8.65
C LEU A 298 15.76 -4.46 7.75
N CYS A 299 14.59 -5.02 7.97
CA CYS A 299 14.11 -6.16 7.21
C CYS A 299 12.65 -6.01 6.82
N LEU A 300 12.29 -6.61 5.70
CA LEU A 300 10.96 -6.55 5.10
C LEU A 300 10.60 -7.92 4.55
N ALA A 301 9.38 -8.35 4.77
CA ALA A 301 8.82 -9.52 4.11
C ALA A 301 7.33 -9.33 3.81
N ILE A 302 6.88 -9.96 2.72
CA ILE A 302 5.48 -10.04 2.34
C ILE A 302 5.00 -11.49 2.42
N SER A 303 3.76 -11.68 2.83
CA SER A 303 3.16 -13.01 2.87
C SER A 303 2.88 -13.53 1.46
N PRO A 304 3.06 -14.84 1.17
CA PRO A 304 2.78 -15.42 -0.13
C PRO A 304 1.33 -15.26 -0.62
N ASP A 305 0.39 -15.09 0.30
CA ASP A 305 -1.02 -14.80 -0.01
C ASP A 305 -1.34 -13.30 -0.09
N GLU A 306 -0.33 -12.42 -0.04
CA GLU A 306 -0.43 -10.96 -0.11
C GLU A 306 -1.36 -10.34 0.94
N THR A 307 -1.59 -11.04 2.03
CA THR A 307 -2.47 -10.55 3.10
C THR A 307 -1.73 -9.76 4.16
N HIS A 308 -0.44 -10.02 4.35
CA HIS A 308 0.38 -9.40 5.39
C HIS A 308 1.69 -8.85 4.86
N ILE A 309 2.09 -7.69 5.38
CA ILE A 309 3.43 -7.11 5.23
C ILE A 309 4.01 -6.96 6.62
N ALA A 310 5.16 -7.58 6.84
CA ALA A 310 5.90 -7.47 8.09
C ALA A 310 7.20 -6.68 7.86
N VAL A 311 7.46 -5.72 8.73
CA VAL A 311 8.61 -4.82 8.66
C VAL A 311 9.27 -4.78 10.03
N GLY A 312 10.52 -5.17 10.08
CA GLY A 312 11.35 -5.06 11.28
C GLY A 312 12.19 -3.78 11.27
N MET A 313 12.30 -3.16 12.43
CA MET A 313 12.95 -1.87 12.61
C MET A 313 14.11 -1.95 13.59
N THR A 314 14.97 -0.91 13.54
CA THR A 314 16.17 -0.79 14.41
C THR A 314 15.86 -0.63 15.88
N ASP A 315 14.70 -0.07 16.22
CA ASP A 315 14.24 0.12 17.60
C ASP A 315 13.61 -1.12 18.24
N GLY A 316 13.69 -2.27 17.56
CA GLY A 316 13.05 -3.51 17.98
C GLY A 316 11.54 -3.57 17.71
N THR A 317 10.98 -2.58 17.01
CA THR A 317 9.56 -2.62 16.68
C THR A 317 9.31 -3.44 15.43
N LEU A 318 8.44 -4.44 15.54
CA LEU A 318 7.86 -5.18 14.43
C LEU A 318 6.54 -4.55 14.04
N SER A 319 6.42 -4.10 12.81
CA SER A 319 5.15 -3.60 12.25
C SER A 319 4.56 -4.64 11.32
N VAL A 320 3.38 -5.14 11.65
CA VAL A 320 2.63 -6.05 10.78
C VAL A 320 1.38 -5.35 10.27
N ARG A 321 1.27 -5.17 8.97
CA ARG A 321 0.10 -4.59 8.31
C ARG A 321 -0.70 -5.69 7.63
N ARG A 322 -2.01 -5.65 7.78
CA ARG A 322 -2.91 -6.63 7.18
C ARG A 322 -3.81 -6.00 6.14
N ARG A 323 -3.99 -6.70 5.03
CA ARG A 323 -5.02 -6.46 4.02
C ARG A 323 -6.13 -7.52 4.17
N ASN A 324 -7.37 -7.09 4.11
CA ASN A 324 -8.49 -8.03 3.98
C ASN A 324 -8.81 -8.15 2.47
N PRO A 325 -8.46 -9.26 1.82
CA PRO A 325 -8.78 -9.48 0.42
C PRO A 325 -10.30 -9.51 0.24
N LYS A 326 -10.78 -9.03 -0.89
CA LYS A 326 -12.19 -9.17 -1.26
C LYS A 326 -12.48 -10.63 -1.59
N ALA A 327 -13.72 -11.06 -1.35
CA ALA A 327 -14.14 -12.42 -1.66
C ALA A 327 -13.91 -12.81 -3.14
N SER A 328 -13.94 -11.83 -4.06
CA SER A 328 -13.61 -12.02 -5.47
C SER A 328 -12.12 -12.29 -5.74
N GLU A 329 -11.21 -11.91 -4.84
CA GLU A 329 -9.76 -12.09 -5.01
C GLU A 329 -9.27 -13.42 -4.41
N THR A 330 -10.00 -13.95 -3.42
CA THR A 330 -9.60 -15.18 -2.72
C THR A 330 -9.92 -16.46 -3.49
N GLY A 331 -10.56 -16.36 -4.67
CA GLY A 331 -11.01 -17.54 -5.40
C GLY A 331 -11.95 -18.45 -4.56
N ALA A 332 -12.42 -17.94 -3.42
CA ALA A 332 -13.45 -18.62 -2.66
C ALA A 332 -14.69 -18.62 -3.52
N GLU A 333 -14.84 -19.68 -4.29
CA GLU A 333 -16.12 -20.02 -4.93
C GLU A 333 -17.16 -19.90 -3.82
N LEU A 334 -18.15 -19.05 -4.05
CA LEU A 334 -19.35 -19.05 -3.21
C LEU A 334 -19.77 -20.52 -3.07
N PRO A 335 -20.10 -21.00 -1.85
CA PRO A 335 -20.45 -22.42 -1.62
C PRO A 335 -21.53 -22.92 -2.58
N HIS A 336 -22.29 -22.02 -3.18
CA HIS A 336 -23.26 -22.32 -4.24
C HIS A 336 -22.65 -22.65 -5.62
N ALA A 337 -21.48 -22.10 -5.98
CA ALA A 337 -20.88 -22.39 -7.28
C ALA A 337 -20.18 -23.76 -7.30
N SER A 338 -19.64 -24.20 -6.17
CA SER A 338 -19.02 -25.53 -6.06
C SER A 338 -20.05 -26.66 -6.01
N THR A 339 -21.20 -26.44 -5.37
CA THR A 339 -22.30 -27.42 -5.35
C THR A 339 -23.00 -27.56 -6.70
N LEU A 340 -23.09 -26.48 -7.47
CA LEU A 340 -23.62 -26.52 -8.85
C LEU A 340 -22.66 -27.20 -9.83
N LYS A 341 -21.34 -27.08 -9.63
CA LYS A 341 -20.33 -27.74 -10.46
C LYS A 341 -20.17 -29.24 -10.17
N SER A 342 -20.48 -29.67 -8.95
CA SER A 342 -20.32 -31.08 -8.55
C SER A 342 -21.45 -32.02 -8.98
N GLY A 343 -22.54 -31.47 -9.56
CA GLY A 343 -23.61 -32.26 -10.18
C GLY A 343 -24.22 -33.34 -9.28
N THR A 344 -24.28 -33.09 -7.98
CA THR A 344 -24.85 -34.06 -7.04
C THR A 344 -26.37 -34.08 -7.20
N TYR A 345 -26.90 -35.21 -7.60
CA TYR A 345 -28.31 -35.49 -7.86
C TYR A 345 -29.26 -35.13 -6.71
N ASP A 346 -28.75 -35.13 -5.48
CA ASP A 346 -29.49 -34.79 -4.26
C ASP A 346 -29.87 -33.29 -4.14
N THR A 347 -29.14 -32.39 -4.79
CA THR A 347 -29.49 -30.95 -4.83
C THR A 347 -30.61 -30.67 -5.84
N PHE A 348 -30.80 -31.56 -6.84
CA PHE A 348 -31.83 -31.40 -7.88
C PHE A 348 -33.21 -31.89 -7.42
N LEU A 349 -33.25 -32.91 -6.55
CA LEU A 349 -34.49 -33.53 -6.09
C LEU A 349 -35.03 -33.00 -4.76
N GLY A 350 -34.21 -32.33 -3.94
CA GLY A 350 -34.55 -32.04 -2.57
C GLY A 350 -35.03 -30.61 -2.23
N GLY A 351 -34.83 -29.63 -3.05
CA GLY A 351 -35.29 -28.24 -2.80
C GLY A 351 -34.87 -27.61 -1.47
N THR A 352 -34.10 -28.31 -0.64
CA THR A 352 -33.67 -27.87 0.68
C THR A 352 -32.17 -27.66 0.72
N LEU A 353 -31.76 -26.40 0.73
CA LEU A 353 -30.38 -26.02 1.05
C LEU A 353 -30.06 -26.41 2.49
N PRO A 354 -28.90 -27.04 2.79
CA PRO A 354 -28.51 -27.34 4.16
C PRO A 354 -28.43 -26.05 4.97
N ALA A 355 -29.09 -26.03 6.13
CA ALA A 355 -29.06 -24.93 7.06
C ALA A 355 -27.63 -24.68 7.55
N ILE A 356 -27.00 -23.63 7.06
CA ILE A 356 -25.70 -23.15 7.56
C ILE A 356 -25.94 -22.53 8.94
N GLY A 357 -25.20 -23.03 9.91
CA GLY A 357 -25.30 -22.74 11.33
C GLY A 357 -25.55 -21.27 11.67
N GLN A 358 -26.41 -21.07 12.63
CA GLN A 358 -26.88 -19.80 13.15
C GLN A 358 -25.74 -18.94 13.70
N GLY A 359 -25.11 -18.16 12.84
CA GLY A 359 -24.35 -16.97 13.20
C GLY A 359 -25.27 -15.77 13.10
N ARG A 360 -25.62 -15.20 14.24
CA ARG A 360 -26.54 -14.07 14.40
C ARG A 360 -26.05 -12.83 13.66
N VAL A 361 -26.35 -12.69 12.38
CA VAL A 361 -26.16 -11.46 11.62
C VAL A 361 -27.54 -10.83 11.41
N LYS A 362 -27.79 -9.72 12.10
CA LYS A 362 -28.93 -8.85 11.84
C LYS A 362 -28.77 -8.18 10.47
N SER A 363 -29.11 -8.84 9.39
CA SER A 363 -29.37 -8.19 8.12
C SER A 363 -30.87 -8.18 7.84
N LYS A 364 -31.43 -6.98 7.80
CA LYS A 364 -32.80 -6.71 7.36
C LYS A 364 -32.91 -6.87 5.83
N THR A 365 -32.69 -8.05 5.32
CA THR A 365 -33.05 -8.39 3.95
C THR A 365 -33.93 -9.64 4.01
N LYS A 366 -35.21 -9.44 3.81
CA LYS A 366 -36.17 -10.51 3.55
C LYS A 366 -35.72 -11.29 2.32
N THR A 367 -35.23 -12.50 2.50
CA THR A 367 -35.07 -13.48 1.43
C THR A 367 -36.47 -13.86 0.95
N MET A 368 -36.78 -13.49 -0.28
CA MET A 368 -37.96 -13.98 -0.98
C MET A 368 -37.65 -15.33 -1.63
N PRO A 369 -38.61 -16.29 -1.68
CA PRO A 369 -38.43 -17.56 -2.35
C PRO A 369 -38.23 -17.37 -3.86
N LEU A 370 -37.38 -18.20 -4.47
CA LEU A 370 -37.23 -18.28 -5.92
C LEU A 370 -38.58 -18.74 -6.51
N GLY A 371 -39.24 -17.87 -7.26
CA GLY A 371 -40.38 -18.26 -8.10
C GLY A 371 -39.91 -18.75 -9.46
N ASP A 372 -40.80 -19.45 -10.16
CA ASP A 372 -40.57 -20.06 -11.48
C ASP A 372 -40.06 -19.07 -12.52
N ALA A 373 -39.30 -19.61 -13.49
CA ALA A 373 -38.55 -18.85 -14.50
C ALA A 373 -39.43 -18.04 -15.49
N ASP A 374 -40.73 -18.22 -15.46
CA ASP A 374 -41.68 -17.55 -16.38
C ASP A 374 -42.48 -16.41 -15.77
N GLU A 375 -42.24 -16.03 -14.50
CA GLU A 375 -42.87 -14.86 -13.92
C GLU A 375 -42.15 -13.56 -14.31
N LEU A 376 -42.78 -12.77 -15.17
CA LEU A 376 -42.41 -11.38 -15.45
C LEU A 376 -42.54 -10.54 -14.16
N ARG A 377 -41.46 -10.46 -13.37
CA ARG A 377 -41.40 -9.60 -12.19
C ARG A 377 -41.31 -8.13 -12.62
N ILE A 378 -42.42 -7.43 -12.55
CA ILE A 378 -42.44 -5.97 -12.58
C ILE A 378 -41.80 -5.48 -11.29
N GLU A 379 -40.53 -5.13 -11.31
CA GLU A 379 -39.89 -4.43 -10.20
C GLU A 379 -40.60 -3.07 -9.99
N SER A 380 -41.44 -2.99 -8.98
CA SER A 380 -41.93 -1.71 -8.51
C SER A 380 -40.72 -0.89 -8.04
N ARG A 381 -40.27 0.07 -8.86
CA ARG A 381 -39.31 1.07 -8.41
C ARG A 381 -39.91 1.76 -7.21
N ARG A 382 -39.42 1.39 -5.98
CA ARG A 382 -39.73 2.13 -4.76
C ARG A 382 -39.35 3.59 -5.03
N THR A 383 -40.34 4.44 -5.16
CA THR A 383 -40.17 5.90 -5.25
C THR A 383 -39.41 6.31 -3.99
N LYS A 384 -38.18 6.74 -4.15
CA LYS A 384 -37.36 7.26 -3.05
C LYS A 384 -38.14 8.44 -2.45
N ARG A 385 -38.39 8.40 -1.13
CA ARG A 385 -39.02 9.49 -0.42
C ARG A 385 -38.28 10.79 -0.76
N LEU A 386 -38.98 11.76 -1.32
CA LEU A 386 -38.44 13.09 -1.63
C LEU A 386 -37.90 13.72 -0.34
N ARG A 387 -36.77 14.36 -0.42
CA ARG A 387 -36.16 15.11 0.68
C ARG A 387 -37.00 16.38 0.94
N GLU A 388 -36.84 17.01 2.11
CA GLU A 388 -37.58 18.17 2.52
C GLU A 388 -37.52 19.32 1.48
N TYR A 389 -36.32 19.66 1.06
CA TYR A 389 -36.12 20.71 0.04
C TYR A 389 -36.71 20.35 -1.33
N ASP A 390 -36.73 19.07 -1.73
CA ASP A 390 -37.35 18.63 -2.98
C ASP A 390 -38.89 18.78 -2.93
N ARG A 391 -39.51 18.56 -1.77
CA ARG A 391 -40.96 18.77 -1.57
C ARG A 391 -41.31 20.25 -1.67
N LEU A 392 -40.48 21.10 -1.07
CA LEU A 392 -40.67 22.57 -1.11
C LEU A 392 -40.45 23.11 -2.52
N LEU A 393 -39.47 22.61 -3.27
CA LEU A 393 -39.27 22.96 -4.68
C LEU A 393 -40.45 22.53 -5.56
N LYS A 394 -41.01 21.34 -5.31
CA LYS A 394 -42.23 20.88 -6.01
C LYS A 394 -43.44 21.80 -5.75
N GLY A 395 -43.50 22.39 -4.55
CA GLY A 395 -44.54 23.37 -4.17
C GLY A 395 -44.19 24.81 -4.51
N PHE A 396 -43.13 25.08 -5.31
CA PHE A 396 -42.65 26.42 -5.70
C PHE A 396 -42.30 27.35 -4.51
N LYS A 397 -42.05 26.76 -3.32
CA LYS A 397 -41.66 27.50 -2.11
C LYS A 397 -40.14 27.65 -2.07
N TYR A 398 -39.57 28.50 -2.92
CA TYR A 398 -38.13 28.63 -3.15
C TYR A 398 -37.36 29.17 -1.93
N SER A 399 -37.95 30.18 -1.21
CA SER A 399 -37.33 30.74 0.00
C SER A 399 -37.21 29.68 1.10
N ALA A 400 -38.27 28.95 1.40
CA ALA A 400 -38.28 27.90 2.39
C ALA A 400 -37.38 26.72 2.01
N ALA A 401 -37.28 26.39 0.71
CA ALA A 401 -36.34 25.36 0.21
C ALA A 401 -34.88 25.77 0.48
N LEU A 402 -34.53 27.02 0.24
CA LEU A 402 -33.18 27.55 0.50
C LEU A 402 -32.88 27.53 2.01
N ASP A 403 -33.80 27.93 2.85
CA ASP A 403 -33.64 27.94 4.31
C ASP A 403 -33.48 26.55 4.90
N SER A 404 -34.18 25.56 4.35
CA SER A 404 -34.03 24.15 4.79
C SER A 404 -32.63 23.60 4.56
N VAL A 405 -31.91 24.09 3.55
CA VAL A 405 -30.55 23.63 3.18
C VAL A 405 -29.47 24.50 3.81
N LEU A 406 -29.77 25.73 4.22
CA LEU A 406 -28.85 26.63 4.94
C LEU A 406 -28.70 26.26 6.42
N ARG A 407 -29.49 25.31 6.96
CA ARG A 407 -29.40 24.85 8.36
C ARG A 407 -28.08 24.22 8.67
N LYS A 408 -27.61 24.35 9.91
CA LYS A 408 -26.35 23.72 10.39
C LYS A 408 -26.46 22.23 10.24
N GLY A 409 -25.42 21.62 9.63
CA GLY A 409 -25.32 20.15 9.45
C GLY A 409 -25.61 19.64 8.05
N VAL A 410 -26.08 20.48 7.12
CA VAL A 410 -26.27 20.08 5.73
C VAL A 410 -24.94 20.18 4.96
N PRO A 411 -24.57 19.18 4.15
CA PRO A 411 -23.34 19.23 3.36
C PRO A 411 -23.38 20.40 2.36
N PRO A 412 -22.26 21.14 2.17
CA PRO A 412 -22.21 22.30 1.26
C PRO A 412 -22.54 21.93 -0.19
N ALA A 413 -22.21 20.70 -0.61
CA ALA A 413 -22.53 20.21 -1.94
C ALA A 413 -24.05 20.19 -2.22
N THR A 414 -24.89 19.92 -1.21
CA THR A 414 -26.35 19.95 -1.35
C THR A 414 -26.85 21.38 -1.46
N ALA A 415 -26.28 22.33 -0.68
CA ALA A 415 -26.65 23.74 -0.73
C ALA A 415 -26.35 24.34 -2.12
N PHE A 416 -25.14 24.10 -2.62
CA PHE A 416 -24.76 24.61 -3.95
C PHE A 416 -25.48 23.90 -5.10
N SER A 417 -25.85 22.62 -4.98
CA SER A 417 -26.67 21.94 -5.98
C SER A 417 -28.09 22.51 -6.02
N LEU A 418 -28.67 22.84 -4.85
CA LEU A 418 -29.96 23.49 -4.79
C LEU A 418 -29.91 24.92 -5.39
N ILE A 419 -28.90 25.71 -5.05
CA ILE A 419 -28.68 27.04 -5.60
C ILE A 419 -28.58 26.98 -7.13
N GLN A 420 -27.82 26.03 -7.66
CA GLN A 420 -27.68 25.84 -9.10
C GLN A 420 -29.00 25.46 -9.77
N GLU A 421 -29.81 24.64 -9.11
CA GLU A 421 -31.16 24.31 -9.59
C GLU A 421 -32.09 25.52 -9.55
N LEU A 422 -31.97 26.38 -8.52
CA LEU A 422 -32.72 27.65 -8.45
C LEU A 422 -32.30 28.64 -9.55
N ILE A 423 -30.99 28.68 -9.89
CA ILE A 423 -30.52 29.49 -11.03
C ILE A 423 -31.14 28.94 -12.33
N HIS A 424 -31.11 27.63 -12.53
CA HIS A 424 -31.67 26.99 -13.74
C HIS A 424 -33.17 27.20 -13.90
N ARG A 425 -33.92 27.39 -12.80
CA ARG A 425 -35.36 27.66 -12.79
C ARG A 425 -35.70 29.13 -12.71
N ASP A 426 -34.75 30.03 -12.81
CA ASP A 426 -34.89 31.47 -12.60
C ASP A 426 -35.56 31.86 -11.27
N GLY A 427 -35.59 30.91 -10.32
CA GLY A 427 -36.21 31.06 -9.02
C GLY A 427 -35.31 31.67 -7.93
N LEU A 428 -34.04 31.93 -8.22
CA LEU A 428 -33.06 32.39 -7.22
C LEU A 428 -33.42 33.82 -6.74
N ARG A 429 -33.85 34.69 -7.64
CA ARG A 429 -34.23 36.06 -7.30
C ARG A 429 -35.44 36.09 -6.37
N SER A 430 -36.45 35.27 -6.62
CA SER A 430 -37.61 35.10 -5.74
C SER A 430 -37.28 34.41 -4.41
N ALA A 431 -36.30 33.51 -4.41
CA ALA A 431 -35.83 32.85 -3.18
C ALA A 431 -35.04 33.79 -2.25
N LEU A 432 -34.37 34.80 -2.80
CA LEU A 432 -33.58 35.77 -2.06
C LEU A 432 -34.36 37.07 -1.76
N ALA A 433 -35.50 37.31 -2.40
CA ALA A 433 -36.29 38.52 -2.20
C ALA A 433 -36.92 38.60 -0.81
N SER A 434 -37.03 39.82 -0.28
CA SER A 434 -37.74 40.15 0.98
C SER A 434 -37.25 39.31 2.20
N ARG A 435 -35.94 39.13 2.33
CA ARG A 435 -35.39 38.46 3.49
C ARG A 435 -35.03 39.46 4.58
N ASP A 436 -35.45 39.14 5.80
CA ASP A 436 -35.03 39.87 6.99
C ASP A 436 -33.56 39.61 7.30
N ASP A 437 -32.97 40.43 8.15
CA ASP A 437 -31.55 40.33 8.58
C ASP A 437 -31.17 38.93 9.08
N VAL A 438 -32.05 38.28 9.86
CA VAL A 438 -31.87 36.96 10.43
C VAL A 438 -31.83 35.86 9.34
N LEU A 439 -32.59 36.03 8.26
CA LEU A 439 -32.64 35.06 7.15
C LEU A 439 -31.56 35.32 6.08
N LEU A 440 -31.02 36.54 6.04
CA LEU A 440 -29.95 36.94 5.13
C LEU A 440 -28.58 36.55 5.67
N GLU A 441 -28.38 36.55 6.99
CA GLU A 441 -27.10 36.19 7.65
C GLU A 441 -26.57 34.83 7.23
N PRO A 442 -27.32 33.70 7.23
CA PRO A 442 -26.83 32.39 6.80
C PRO A 442 -26.38 32.38 5.33
N VAL A 443 -27.03 33.13 4.45
CA VAL A 443 -26.66 33.25 3.03
C VAL A 443 -25.30 33.92 2.91
N LEU A 444 -25.13 35.10 3.54
CA LEU A 444 -23.88 35.84 3.54
C LEU A 444 -22.75 35.03 4.17
N HIS A 445 -23.05 34.29 5.25
CA HIS A 445 -22.05 33.45 5.91
C HIS A 445 -21.52 32.33 5.01
N ILE A 446 -22.40 31.70 4.21
CA ILE A 446 -21.98 30.67 3.24
C ILE A 446 -21.17 31.33 2.11
N LEU A 447 -21.53 32.47 1.60
CA LEU A 447 -20.77 33.21 0.58
C LEU A 447 -19.36 33.54 1.10
N VAL A 448 -19.26 34.12 2.30
CA VAL A 448 -17.97 34.45 2.93
C VAL A 448 -17.11 33.20 3.16
N LYS A 449 -17.73 32.08 3.49
CA LYS A 449 -17.01 30.83 3.78
C LYS A 449 -16.43 30.18 2.52
N TYR A 450 -17.15 30.19 1.41
CA TYR A 450 -16.80 29.40 0.23
C TYR A 450 -16.33 30.24 -0.96
N VAL A 451 -16.13 31.56 -0.82
CA VAL A 451 -15.62 32.42 -1.90
C VAL A 451 -14.24 31.99 -2.41
N ALA A 452 -13.40 31.51 -1.53
CA ALA A 452 -12.05 31.01 -1.87
C ALA A 452 -12.01 29.53 -2.32
N ASP A 453 -13.15 28.84 -2.36
CA ASP A 453 -13.18 27.45 -2.80
C ASP A 453 -13.41 27.38 -4.33
N PRO A 454 -12.41 26.92 -5.12
CA PRO A 454 -12.50 26.91 -6.58
C PRO A 454 -13.63 26.04 -7.13
N ARG A 455 -14.17 25.12 -6.32
CA ARG A 455 -15.30 24.25 -6.70
C ARG A 455 -16.62 25.00 -6.83
N PHE A 456 -16.79 26.02 -6.03
CA PHE A 456 -18.04 26.76 -5.90
C PHE A 456 -17.92 28.21 -6.36
N GLY A 457 -16.73 28.69 -6.71
CA GLY A 457 -16.41 30.07 -7.01
C GLY A 457 -17.38 30.72 -8.02
N ALA A 458 -17.64 30.04 -9.14
CA ALA A 458 -18.54 30.57 -10.16
C ALA A 458 -19.97 30.77 -9.63
N ILE A 459 -20.50 29.82 -8.85
CA ILE A 459 -21.83 29.89 -8.26
C ILE A 459 -21.87 30.97 -7.17
N VAL A 460 -20.84 31.04 -6.34
CA VAL A 460 -20.72 32.03 -5.26
C VAL A 460 -20.68 33.45 -5.84
N CYS A 461 -19.90 33.66 -6.92
CA CYS A 461 -19.86 34.97 -7.60
C CYS A 461 -21.23 35.35 -8.16
N ALA A 462 -21.94 34.45 -8.86
CA ALA A 462 -23.26 34.71 -9.40
C ALA A 462 -24.28 35.07 -8.30
N VAL A 463 -24.26 34.32 -7.19
CA VAL A 463 -25.18 34.62 -6.05
C VAL A 463 -24.79 35.92 -5.36
N ALA A 464 -23.49 36.16 -5.16
CA ALA A 464 -23.01 37.39 -4.52
C ALA A 464 -23.39 38.63 -5.32
N THR A 465 -23.26 38.61 -6.65
CA THR A 465 -23.70 39.72 -7.53
C THR A 465 -25.19 39.98 -7.36
N LEU A 466 -26.03 38.93 -7.42
CA LEU A 466 -27.46 39.08 -7.21
C LEU A 466 -27.82 39.63 -5.82
N VAL A 467 -27.17 39.17 -4.77
CA VAL A 467 -27.40 39.65 -3.39
C VAL A 467 -26.99 41.11 -3.26
N ILE A 468 -25.86 41.51 -3.84
CA ILE A 468 -25.42 42.91 -3.82
C ILE A 468 -26.41 43.79 -4.58
N ASP A 469 -26.86 43.41 -5.78
CA ASP A 469 -27.82 44.17 -6.60
C ASP A 469 -29.15 44.37 -5.88
N MET A 470 -29.63 43.36 -5.15
CA MET A 470 -30.92 43.42 -4.47
C MET A 470 -30.88 44.19 -3.15
N TYR A 471 -29.75 44.06 -2.41
CA TYR A 471 -29.62 44.61 -1.05
C TYR A 471 -28.75 45.88 -0.98
N ALA A 472 -28.22 46.37 -2.10
CA ALA A 472 -27.48 47.62 -2.15
C ALA A 472 -28.22 48.82 -1.50
N PRO A 473 -29.56 49.00 -1.70
CA PRO A 473 -30.25 50.11 -1.06
C PRO A 473 -30.48 49.95 0.45
N VAL A 474 -30.30 48.76 1.01
CA VAL A 474 -30.51 48.44 2.44
C VAL A 474 -29.19 48.49 3.23
N LEU A 475 -28.06 48.63 2.55
CA LEU A 475 -26.75 48.76 3.20
C LEU A 475 -26.71 50.02 4.08
N GLY A 476 -26.20 49.87 5.31
CA GLY A 476 -26.14 50.95 6.31
C GLY A 476 -27.27 50.93 7.34
N GLN A 477 -28.28 50.06 7.19
CA GLN A 477 -29.39 49.95 8.13
C GLN A 477 -29.13 48.95 9.25
N SER A 478 -28.28 47.94 9.03
CA SER A 478 -27.98 46.89 10.00
C SER A 478 -26.46 46.65 10.18
N PRO A 479 -25.90 46.89 11.37
CA PRO A 479 -24.47 46.76 11.61
C PRO A 479 -23.96 45.31 11.46
N LEU A 480 -24.81 44.31 11.67
CA LEU A 480 -24.48 42.91 11.49
C LEU A 480 -24.25 42.56 10.02
N ILE A 481 -25.19 42.95 9.16
CA ILE A 481 -25.15 42.71 7.71
C ILE A 481 -23.98 43.47 7.10
N ASP A 482 -23.76 44.73 7.48
CA ASP A 482 -22.66 45.55 7.01
C ASP A 482 -21.30 44.91 7.35
N SER A 483 -21.17 44.35 8.55
CA SER A 483 -19.94 43.62 8.95
C SER A 483 -19.66 42.39 8.07
N LEU A 484 -20.70 41.67 7.64
CA LEU A 484 -20.58 40.50 6.75
C LEU A 484 -20.24 40.90 5.32
N PHE A 485 -20.82 41.99 4.79
CA PHE A 485 -20.46 42.55 3.49
C PHE A 485 -18.99 43.04 3.48
N LEU A 486 -18.55 43.70 4.54
CA LEU A 486 -17.13 44.10 4.69
C LEU A 486 -16.19 42.89 4.74
N ARG A 487 -16.58 41.82 5.44
CA ARG A 487 -15.81 40.55 5.44
C ARG A 487 -15.80 39.91 4.06
N LEU A 488 -16.93 39.87 3.35
CA LEU A 488 -17.01 39.36 1.99
C LEU A 488 -16.09 40.15 1.07
N ARG A 489 -16.14 41.50 1.10
CA ARG A 489 -15.25 42.38 0.33
C ARG A 489 -13.77 42.10 0.61
N LYS A 490 -13.37 41.97 1.89
CA LYS A 490 -11.97 41.66 2.27
C LYS A 490 -11.52 40.32 1.68
N LYS A 491 -12.37 39.28 1.74
CA LYS A 491 -12.05 37.99 1.19
C LYS A 491 -11.97 37.95 -0.33
N VAL A 492 -12.91 38.62 -1.02
CA VAL A 492 -12.88 38.73 -2.48
C VAL A 492 -11.61 39.45 -2.94
N LEU A 493 -11.23 40.54 -2.29
CA LEU A 493 -9.99 41.27 -2.61
C LEU A 493 -8.73 40.41 -2.36
N ALA A 494 -8.71 39.60 -1.28
CA ALA A 494 -7.61 38.68 -1.00
C ALA A 494 -7.51 37.59 -2.07
N GLU A 495 -8.65 37.03 -2.50
CA GLU A 495 -8.71 36.01 -3.55
C GLU A 495 -8.25 36.56 -4.91
N ILE A 496 -8.68 37.78 -5.27
CA ILE A 496 -8.22 38.45 -6.49
C ILE A 496 -6.69 38.64 -6.48
N ARG A 497 -6.10 39.07 -5.35
CA ARG A 497 -4.65 39.18 -5.22
C ARG A 497 -3.96 37.83 -5.39
N PHE A 498 -4.45 36.80 -4.72
CA PHE A 498 -3.91 35.45 -4.82
C PHE A 498 -3.95 34.90 -6.25
N GLN A 499 -5.07 35.08 -6.95
CA GLN A 499 -5.20 34.62 -8.34
C GLN A 499 -4.29 35.41 -9.30
N LYS A 500 -4.08 36.72 -9.08
CA LYS A 500 -3.10 37.49 -9.85
C LYS A 500 -1.68 36.95 -9.67
N GLU A 501 -1.28 36.59 -8.46
CA GLU A 501 0.04 35.99 -8.22
C GLU A 501 0.16 34.59 -8.85
N LEU A 502 -0.88 33.78 -8.80
CA LEU A 502 -0.93 32.49 -9.50
C LEU A 502 -0.79 32.62 -11.01
N ILE A 503 -1.41 33.63 -11.63
CA ILE A 503 -1.27 33.88 -13.06
C ILE A 503 0.15 34.31 -13.40
N LYS A 504 0.80 35.13 -12.58
CA LYS A 504 2.20 35.52 -12.76
C LYS A 504 3.15 34.31 -12.68
N THR A 505 2.97 33.44 -11.64
CA THR A 505 3.79 32.23 -11.49
C THR A 505 3.55 31.25 -12.63
N LYS A 506 2.31 31.11 -13.11
CA LYS A 506 2.00 30.30 -14.27
C LYS A 506 2.72 30.82 -15.52
N GLY A 507 2.65 32.12 -15.77
CA GLY A 507 3.35 32.72 -16.91
C GLY A 507 4.86 32.54 -16.87
N ALA A 508 5.47 32.64 -15.68
CA ALA A 508 6.90 32.36 -15.51
C ALA A 508 7.24 30.90 -15.82
N LEU A 509 6.41 29.95 -15.36
CA LEU A 509 6.60 28.51 -15.66
C LEU A 509 6.42 28.22 -17.16
N ASP A 510 5.43 28.82 -17.80
CA ASP A 510 5.18 28.65 -19.24
C ASP A 510 6.37 29.16 -20.06
N MET A 511 7.02 30.27 -19.65
CA MET A 511 8.25 30.76 -20.26
C MET A 511 9.43 29.79 -20.10
N ILE A 512 9.61 29.19 -18.90
CA ILE A 512 10.67 28.20 -18.67
C ILE A 512 10.44 26.95 -19.53
N PHE A 513 9.22 26.44 -19.59
CA PHE A 513 8.91 25.27 -20.42
C PHE A 513 9.09 25.55 -21.92
N SER A 514 8.74 26.76 -22.40
CA SER A 514 8.93 27.13 -23.78
C SER A 514 10.42 27.25 -24.13
N SER A 515 11.27 27.79 -23.22
CA SER A 515 12.72 27.87 -23.43
C SER A 515 13.36 26.48 -23.47
N VAL A 516 12.95 25.54 -22.60
CA VAL A 516 13.45 24.16 -22.61
C VAL A 516 13.01 23.41 -23.87
N ALA A 517 11.80 23.65 -24.38
CA ALA A 517 11.33 23.05 -25.62
C ALA A 517 12.15 23.53 -26.85
N LEU A 518 12.58 24.78 -26.85
CA LEU A 518 13.45 25.34 -27.90
C LEU A 518 14.89 24.82 -27.83
N THR A 519 15.37 24.37 -26.68
CA THR A 519 16.71 23.78 -26.51
C THR A 519 16.76 22.30 -26.84
N LEU A 520 15.61 21.64 -26.94
CA LEU A 520 15.47 20.21 -27.27
C LEU A 520 15.05 19.95 -28.72
N ALA A 521 14.73 20.98 -29.48
CA ALA A 521 14.49 20.96 -30.92
C ALA A 521 15.74 21.41 -31.71
#